data_6acfdba4467bd5ef3436365273b61489
#
_entry.id   6acfdba4467bd5ef3436365273b61489
#
_cell.length_a   1.000
_cell.length_b   1.000
_cell.length_c   1.000
_cell.angle_alpha   90.00
_cell.angle_beta   90.00
_cell.angle_gamma   90.00
#
_symmetry.space_group_name_H-M   'P 1'
#
loop_
_entity.id
_entity.type
_entity.pdbx_description
1 polymer ?
#
loop_
_entity_poly.entity_id
_entity_poly.type
_entity_poly.pdbx_seq_one_letter_code
_entity_poly.pdbx_strand_id
1 'polypeptide(L)'
;MIAYAWPLAAASLAFIVTGLTDTTVVAYYSTPALAGLTLATSIYQLFSISMLSGLTAYNILLPRTTGKDGKQRRIHGLFIVLRWLLPISCLVGLLLATIAALVLVFVTDLIWAEAARYLLVMSLNLPIALFCSSLLTTAVVWGKTKYPLAVLLVYAIINLIMDLLLVYGLGPFPRLGVLGSAIASVVSA
;
A
#
# COMPACT_ATOMS: atom_id res chain seq x y z
N MET A 1 12.61 -22.88 12.59
CA MET A 1 11.59 -21.84 12.80
C MET A 1 12.18 -20.45 12.64
N ILE A 2 13.26 -20.07 13.32
CA ILE A 2 13.88 -18.75 13.24
C ILE A 2 14.25 -18.35 11.81
N ALA A 3 14.79 -19.25 10.98
CA ALA A 3 15.17 -18.99 9.59
C ALA A 3 13.99 -18.54 8.67
N TYR A 4 12.75 -18.82 9.06
CA TYR A 4 11.54 -18.39 8.34
C TYR A 4 10.91 -17.14 8.97
N ALA A 5 11.08 -16.93 10.26
CA ALA A 5 10.44 -15.82 10.96
C ALA A 5 11.19 -14.49 10.77
N TRP A 6 12.53 -14.50 10.78
CA TRP A 6 13.32 -13.27 10.70
C TRP A 6 13.11 -12.49 9.37
N PRO A 7 12.99 -13.13 8.18
CA PRO A 7 12.76 -12.33 6.96
C PRO A 7 11.38 -11.64 6.96
N LEU A 8 10.37 -12.29 7.57
CA LEU A 8 9.03 -11.69 7.70
C LEU A 8 9.03 -10.52 8.69
N ALA A 9 9.73 -10.66 9.82
CA ALA A 9 9.89 -9.57 10.77
C ALA A 9 10.64 -8.39 10.14
N ALA A 10 11.72 -8.67 9.41
CA ALA A 10 12.49 -7.63 8.70
C ALA A 10 11.64 -6.96 7.59
N ALA A 11 10.80 -7.71 6.87
CA ALA A 11 9.87 -7.18 5.89
C ALA A 11 8.83 -6.23 6.55
N SER A 12 8.29 -6.61 7.71
CA SER A 12 7.37 -5.75 8.47
C SER A 12 8.06 -4.47 8.96
N LEU A 13 9.31 -4.56 9.42
CA LEU A 13 10.10 -3.40 9.80
C LEU A 13 10.37 -2.48 8.61
N ALA A 14 10.72 -3.01 7.44
CA ALA A 14 10.91 -2.22 6.23
C ALA A 14 9.64 -1.44 5.87
N PHE A 15 8.47 -2.06 5.96
CA PHE A 15 7.18 -1.40 5.72
C PHE A 15 6.91 -0.26 6.72
N ILE A 16 7.19 -0.46 8.03
CA ILE A 16 7.05 0.58 9.06
C ILE A 16 8.01 1.73 8.79
N VAL A 17 9.26 1.42 8.45
CA VAL A 17 10.28 2.44 8.12
C VAL A 17 9.85 3.26 6.93
N THR A 18 9.27 2.66 5.88
CA THR A 18 8.74 3.40 4.73
C THR A 18 7.67 4.41 5.16
N GLY A 19 6.68 4.01 5.95
CA GLY A 19 5.67 4.95 6.44
C GLY A 19 6.24 6.08 7.32
N LEU A 20 7.30 5.80 8.09
CA LEU A 20 8.01 6.83 8.86
C LEU A 20 8.81 7.78 7.95
N THR A 21 9.44 7.28 6.89
CA THR A 21 10.16 8.12 5.93
C THR A 21 9.20 9.04 5.18
N ASP A 22 8.08 8.55 4.66
CA ASP A 22 7.04 9.36 4.01
C ASP A 22 6.57 10.50 4.93
N THR A 23 6.23 10.14 6.18
CA THR A 23 5.79 11.11 7.18
C THR A 23 6.87 12.15 7.48
N THR A 24 8.13 11.72 7.62
CA THR A 24 9.26 12.61 7.90
C THR A 24 9.54 13.55 6.74
N VAL A 25 9.57 13.04 5.50
CA VAL A 25 9.81 13.84 4.29
C VAL A 25 8.74 14.92 4.15
N VAL A 26 7.46 14.58 4.36
CA VAL A 26 6.35 15.55 4.28
C VAL A 26 6.35 16.50 5.48
N ALA A 27 6.79 16.07 6.67
CA ALA A 27 6.88 16.93 7.84
C ALA A 27 7.86 18.11 7.63
N TYR A 28 8.99 17.84 6.99
CA TYR A 28 9.95 18.89 6.63
C TYR A 28 9.48 19.79 5.48
N TYR A 29 8.46 19.35 4.73
CA TYR A 29 7.91 20.15 3.65
C TYR A 29 6.94 21.24 4.17
N SER A 30 5.92 20.84 4.95
CA SER A 30 4.99 21.80 5.58
C SER A 30 4.10 21.14 6.64
N THR A 31 3.74 21.87 7.69
CA THR A 31 2.85 21.40 8.76
C THR A 31 1.42 21.06 8.27
N PRO A 32 0.77 21.89 7.44
CA PRO A 32 -0.53 21.55 6.88
C PRO A 32 -0.49 20.30 5.99
N ALA A 33 0.60 20.13 5.23
CA ALA A 33 0.82 18.94 4.41
C ALA A 33 0.93 17.67 5.26
N LEU A 34 1.66 17.73 6.38
CA LEU A 34 1.76 16.63 7.34
C LEU A 34 0.39 16.28 7.95
N ALA A 35 -0.38 17.28 8.36
CA ALA A 35 -1.72 17.06 8.90
C ALA A 35 -2.65 16.43 7.87
N GLY A 36 -2.62 16.90 6.63
CA GLY A 36 -3.34 16.31 5.50
C GLY A 36 -2.93 14.87 5.21
N LEU A 37 -1.61 14.59 5.19
CA LEU A 37 -1.06 13.24 5.01
C LEU A 37 -1.56 12.28 6.10
N THR A 38 -1.46 12.67 7.38
CA THR A 38 -1.87 11.81 8.50
C THR A 38 -3.35 11.52 8.50
N LEU A 39 -4.19 12.50 8.17
CA LEU A 39 -5.63 12.32 7.99
C LEU A 39 -5.93 11.34 6.85
N ALA A 40 -5.32 11.57 5.69
CA ALA A 40 -5.51 10.74 4.50
C ALA A 40 -5.04 9.31 4.69
N THR A 41 -3.86 9.11 5.28
CA THR A 41 -3.32 7.76 5.56
C THR A 41 -4.19 7.00 6.56
N SER A 42 -4.74 7.67 7.57
CA SER A 42 -5.67 7.03 8.52
C SER A 42 -6.93 6.51 7.82
N ILE A 43 -7.53 7.31 6.93
CA ILE A 43 -8.68 6.91 6.13
C ILE A 43 -8.32 5.76 5.18
N TYR A 44 -7.22 5.90 4.44
CA TYR A 44 -6.73 4.88 3.50
C TYR A 44 -6.46 3.54 4.19
N GLN A 45 -5.77 3.56 5.35
CA GLN A 45 -5.42 2.35 6.08
C GLN A 45 -6.64 1.58 6.58
N LEU A 46 -7.72 2.27 6.98
CA LEU A 46 -8.96 1.62 7.39
C LEU A 46 -9.48 0.67 6.30
N PHE A 47 -9.51 1.12 5.05
CA PHE A 47 -9.96 0.32 3.92
C PHE A 47 -8.91 -0.70 3.47
N SER A 48 -7.65 -0.31 3.42
CA SER A 48 -6.54 -1.18 3.02
C SER A 48 -6.40 -2.39 3.95
N ILE A 49 -6.40 -2.18 5.28
CA ILE A 49 -6.32 -3.27 6.26
C ILE A 49 -7.53 -4.19 6.15
N SER A 50 -8.73 -3.64 5.96
CA SER A 50 -9.95 -4.45 5.78
C SER A 50 -9.85 -5.38 4.57
N MET A 51 -9.32 -4.90 3.44
CA MET A 51 -9.12 -5.71 2.23
C MET A 51 -8.03 -6.76 2.43
N LEU A 52 -6.90 -6.39 3.04
CA LEU A 52 -5.80 -7.32 3.33
C LEU A 52 -6.19 -8.40 4.35
N SER A 53 -7.09 -8.10 5.28
CA SER A 53 -7.63 -9.08 6.23
C SER A 53 -8.38 -10.21 5.53
N GLY A 54 -9.13 -9.91 4.47
CA GLY A 54 -9.80 -10.94 3.64
C GLY A 54 -8.79 -11.90 2.99
N LEU A 55 -7.68 -11.38 2.49
CA LEU A 55 -6.60 -12.18 1.93
C LEU A 55 -5.90 -13.04 3.01
N THR A 56 -5.70 -12.49 4.21
CA THR A 56 -5.11 -13.20 5.35
C THR A 56 -6.03 -14.33 5.83
N ALA A 57 -7.33 -14.08 5.95
CA ALA A 57 -8.32 -15.11 6.32
C ALA A 57 -8.30 -16.28 5.33
N TYR A 58 -8.20 -16.00 4.04
CA TYR A 58 -8.04 -17.05 3.02
C TYR A 58 -6.84 -17.94 3.30
N ASN A 59 -5.66 -17.37 3.61
CA ASN A 59 -4.45 -18.14 3.88
C ASN A 59 -4.54 -18.99 5.16
N ILE A 60 -5.33 -18.57 6.14
CA ILE A 60 -5.57 -19.32 7.37
C ILE A 60 -6.55 -20.46 7.14
N LEU A 61 -7.62 -20.19 6.39
CA LEU A 61 -8.73 -21.14 6.16
C LEU A 61 -8.35 -22.22 5.15
N LEU A 62 -7.41 -21.96 4.24
CA LEU A 62 -6.99 -22.96 3.28
C LEU A 62 -6.25 -24.09 3.99
N PRO A 63 -6.78 -25.32 3.96
CA PRO A 63 -6.13 -26.43 4.63
C PRO A 63 -4.70 -26.57 4.13
N ARG A 64 -3.78 -26.89 5.03
CA ARG A 64 -2.38 -27.20 4.74
C ARG A 64 -2.29 -28.51 3.93
N THR A 65 -2.90 -28.51 2.77
CA THR A 65 -2.87 -29.67 1.86
C THR A 65 -1.44 -29.82 1.35
N THR A 66 -0.79 -30.90 1.76
CA THR A 66 0.50 -31.34 1.28
C THR A 66 0.30 -32.17 0.03
N GLY A 67 1.21 -32.01 -0.99
CA GLY A 67 1.18 -32.78 -2.24
C GLY A 67 0.88 -31.93 -3.48
N LYS A 68 0.94 -32.57 -4.65
CA LYS A 68 0.74 -31.93 -5.96
C LYS A 68 -0.66 -31.29 -6.07
N ASP A 69 -1.69 -31.96 -5.59
CA ASP A 69 -3.08 -31.48 -5.61
C ASP A 69 -3.29 -30.29 -4.66
N GLY A 70 -2.55 -30.24 -3.55
CA GLY A 70 -2.61 -29.14 -2.60
C GLY A 70 -2.15 -27.82 -3.18
N LYS A 71 -1.12 -27.83 -4.03
CA LYS A 71 -0.62 -26.62 -4.70
C LYS A 71 -1.65 -26.06 -5.67
N GLN A 72 -2.27 -26.93 -6.46
CA GLN A 72 -3.26 -26.53 -7.44
C GLN A 72 -4.55 -25.99 -6.80
N ARG A 73 -5.00 -26.60 -5.70
CA ARG A 73 -6.13 -26.10 -4.91
C ARG A 73 -5.86 -24.73 -4.31
N ARG A 74 -4.65 -24.48 -3.82
CA ARG A 74 -4.27 -23.14 -3.27
C ARG A 74 -4.27 -22.08 -4.35
N ILE A 75 -3.71 -22.35 -5.53
CA ILE A 75 -3.74 -21.39 -6.64
C ILE A 75 -5.18 -21.11 -7.06
N HIS A 76 -6.00 -22.14 -7.23
CA HIS A 76 -7.39 -21.98 -7.61
C HIS A 76 -8.19 -21.17 -6.57
N GLY A 77 -8.00 -21.47 -5.29
CA GLY A 77 -8.64 -20.72 -4.22
C GLY A 77 -8.20 -19.25 -4.16
N LEU A 78 -6.91 -18.96 -4.42
CA LEU A 78 -6.43 -17.58 -4.53
C LEU A 78 -7.13 -16.83 -5.67
N PHE A 79 -7.30 -17.46 -6.84
CA PHE A 79 -8.05 -16.88 -7.94
C PHE A 79 -9.51 -16.58 -7.58
N ILE A 80 -10.17 -17.46 -6.82
CA ILE A 80 -11.54 -17.24 -6.36
C ILE A 80 -11.60 -16.01 -5.46
N VAL A 81 -10.69 -15.91 -4.48
CA VAL A 81 -10.65 -14.77 -3.55
C VAL A 81 -10.34 -13.46 -4.29
N LEU A 82 -9.35 -13.45 -5.17
CA LEU A 82 -9.02 -12.28 -5.98
C LEU A 82 -10.16 -11.86 -6.92
N ARG A 83 -10.88 -12.81 -7.49
CA ARG A 83 -12.06 -12.54 -8.34
C ARG A 83 -13.11 -11.69 -7.62
N TRP A 84 -13.25 -11.84 -6.30
CA TRP A 84 -14.19 -11.07 -5.49
C TRP A 84 -13.56 -9.83 -4.87
N LEU A 85 -12.36 -9.94 -4.32
CA LEU A 85 -11.71 -8.83 -3.62
C LEU A 85 -11.21 -7.73 -4.57
N LEU A 86 -10.74 -8.05 -5.78
CA LEU A 86 -10.26 -7.03 -6.72
C LEU A 86 -11.38 -6.08 -7.17
N PRO A 87 -12.56 -6.55 -7.64
CA PRO A 87 -13.66 -5.64 -7.97
C PRO A 87 -14.11 -4.80 -6.77
N ILE A 88 -14.16 -5.39 -5.57
CA ILE A 88 -14.51 -4.67 -4.35
C ILE A 88 -13.47 -3.58 -4.05
N SER A 89 -12.18 -3.88 -4.16
CA SER A 89 -11.12 -2.88 -3.97
C SER A 89 -11.15 -1.76 -5.00
N CYS A 90 -11.52 -2.06 -6.25
CA CYS A 90 -11.73 -1.05 -7.29
C CYS A 90 -12.95 -0.17 -6.96
N LEU A 91 -14.06 -0.74 -6.50
CA LEU A 91 -15.25 0.02 -6.09
C LEU A 91 -14.96 0.92 -4.90
N VAL A 92 -14.27 0.41 -3.88
CA VAL A 92 -13.86 1.20 -2.71
C VAL A 92 -12.87 2.30 -3.12
N GLY A 93 -11.92 1.99 -3.99
CA GLY A 93 -11.00 2.98 -4.55
C GLY A 93 -11.76 4.08 -5.30
N LEU A 94 -12.71 3.72 -6.16
CA LEU A 94 -13.54 4.69 -6.87
C LEU A 94 -14.37 5.55 -5.91
N LEU A 95 -14.94 4.96 -4.86
CA LEU A 95 -15.67 5.68 -3.83
C LEU A 95 -14.76 6.69 -3.10
N LEU A 96 -13.55 6.27 -2.71
CA LEU A 96 -12.59 7.17 -2.07
C LEU A 96 -12.14 8.30 -3.01
N ALA A 97 -11.91 7.99 -4.29
CA ALA A 97 -11.57 8.98 -5.30
C ALA A 97 -12.70 10.00 -5.49
N THR A 98 -13.95 9.55 -5.55
CA THR A 98 -15.11 10.46 -5.69
C THR A 98 -15.28 11.35 -4.47
N ILE A 99 -15.14 10.81 -3.26
CA ILE A 99 -15.18 11.59 -2.02
C ILE A 99 -14.04 12.62 -2.00
N ALA A 100 -12.82 12.22 -2.33
CA ALA A 100 -11.67 13.11 -2.40
C ALA A 100 -11.88 14.23 -3.44
N ALA A 101 -12.40 13.92 -4.61
CA ALA A 101 -12.74 14.92 -5.63
C ALA A 101 -13.80 15.91 -5.16
N LEU A 102 -14.86 15.46 -4.47
CA LEU A 102 -15.87 16.33 -3.88
C LEU A 102 -15.29 17.24 -2.80
N VAL A 103 -14.41 16.71 -1.94
CA VAL A 103 -13.71 17.54 -0.93
C VAL A 103 -12.90 18.63 -1.60
N LEU A 104 -12.18 18.34 -2.69
CA LEU A 104 -11.41 19.36 -3.43
C LEU A 104 -12.28 20.45 -4.06
N VAL A 105 -13.54 20.16 -4.40
CA VAL A 105 -14.45 21.13 -5.00
C VAL A 105 -15.15 21.99 -3.95
N PHE A 106 -15.59 21.38 -2.85
CA PHE A 106 -16.48 22.05 -1.89
C PHE A 106 -15.79 22.52 -0.60
N VAL A 107 -14.60 22.02 -0.28
CA VAL A 107 -13.89 22.34 0.97
C VAL A 107 -12.70 23.24 0.67
N THR A 108 -12.68 24.40 1.29
CA THR A 108 -11.61 25.41 1.11
C THR A 108 -10.48 25.30 2.14
N ASP A 109 -10.63 24.45 3.14
CA ASP A 109 -9.60 24.21 4.17
C ASP A 109 -8.38 23.53 3.59
N LEU A 110 -7.20 24.05 3.89
CA LEU A 110 -5.93 23.59 3.32
C LEU A 110 -5.59 22.15 3.72
N ILE A 111 -5.89 21.76 4.98
CA ILE A 111 -5.57 20.41 5.48
C ILE A 111 -6.42 19.37 4.74
N TRP A 112 -7.72 19.65 4.58
CA TRP A 112 -8.61 18.79 3.83
C TRP A 112 -8.27 18.71 2.34
N ALA A 113 -7.81 19.81 1.75
CA ALA A 113 -7.35 19.83 0.36
C ALA A 113 -6.10 18.96 0.18
N GLU A 114 -5.11 19.05 1.08
CA GLU A 114 -3.92 18.20 1.03
C GLU A 114 -4.28 16.72 1.26
N ALA A 115 -5.17 16.42 2.22
CA ALA A 115 -5.66 15.07 2.45
C ALA A 115 -6.38 14.49 1.22
N ALA A 116 -7.22 15.27 0.58
CA ALA A 116 -7.96 14.86 -0.60
C ALA A 116 -7.06 14.61 -1.82
N ARG A 117 -6.05 15.45 -2.04
CA ARG A 117 -5.03 15.23 -3.10
C ARG A 117 -4.31 13.91 -2.91
N TYR A 118 -3.89 13.60 -1.69
CA TYR A 118 -3.25 12.33 -1.35
C TYR A 118 -4.19 11.15 -1.58
N LEU A 119 -5.42 11.20 -1.03
CA LEU A 119 -6.41 10.13 -1.15
C LEU A 119 -6.80 9.84 -2.59
N LEU A 120 -6.89 10.87 -3.44
CA LEU A 120 -7.23 10.72 -4.85
C LEU A 120 -6.20 9.83 -5.58
N VAL A 121 -4.92 9.99 -5.31
CA VAL A 121 -3.87 9.15 -5.89
C VAL A 121 -3.83 7.78 -5.20
N MET A 122 -3.89 7.76 -3.86
CA MET A 122 -3.84 6.51 -3.09
C MET A 122 -5.06 5.61 -3.30
N SER A 123 -6.18 6.14 -3.77
CA SER A 123 -7.34 5.32 -4.15
C SER A 123 -7.01 4.30 -5.25
N LEU A 124 -6.11 4.65 -6.17
CA LEU A 124 -5.61 3.73 -7.20
C LEU A 124 -4.70 2.64 -6.62
N ASN A 125 -4.04 2.92 -5.50
CA ASN A 125 -3.16 1.95 -4.85
C ASN A 125 -3.90 0.78 -4.19
N LEU A 126 -5.19 0.92 -3.85
CA LEU A 126 -5.95 -0.15 -3.20
C LEU A 126 -5.96 -1.47 -3.99
N PRO A 127 -6.38 -1.50 -5.27
CA PRO A 127 -6.36 -2.73 -6.06
C PRO A 127 -4.93 -3.19 -6.37
N ILE A 128 -3.98 -2.28 -6.58
CA ILE A 128 -2.57 -2.60 -6.84
C ILE A 128 -1.95 -3.28 -5.61
N ALA A 129 -2.08 -2.66 -4.44
CA ALA A 129 -1.55 -3.19 -3.19
C ALA A 129 -2.17 -4.56 -2.83
N LEU A 130 -3.47 -4.75 -3.06
CA LEU A 130 -4.14 -6.03 -2.86
C LEU A 130 -3.56 -7.12 -3.78
N PHE A 131 -3.37 -6.80 -5.06
CA PHE A 131 -2.79 -7.74 -6.02
C PHE A 131 -1.35 -8.09 -5.66
N CYS A 132 -0.49 -7.10 -5.42
CA CYS A 132 0.91 -7.31 -5.01
C CYS A 132 1.00 -8.10 -3.70
N SER A 133 0.18 -7.76 -2.69
CA SER A 133 0.14 -8.50 -1.43
C SER A 133 -0.28 -9.96 -1.62
N SER A 134 -1.16 -10.25 -2.58
CA SER A 134 -1.56 -11.63 -2.90
C SER A 134 -0.39 -12.46 -3.44
N LEU A 135 0.45 -11.85 -4.28
CA LEU A 135 1.66 -12.50 -4.81
C LEU A 135 2.69 -12.74 -3.70
N LEU A 136 2.93 -11.74 -2.85
CA LEU A 136 3.86 -11.86 -1.72
C LEU A 136 3.40 -12.92 -0.72
N THR A 137 2.12 -12.94 -0.39
CA THR A 137 1.53 -13.94 0.50
C THR A 137 1.65 -15.35 -0.09
N THR A 138 1.46 -15.50 -1.39
CA THR A 138 1.65 -16.78 -2.09
C THR A 138 3.11 -17.25 -1.98
N ALA A 139 4.08 -16.35 -2.10
CA ALA A 139 5.49 -16.69 -1.92
C ALA A 139 5.79 -17.17 -0.49
N VAL A 140 5.20 -16.53 0.52
CA VAL A 140 5.30 -16.97 1.93
C VAL A 140 4.73 -18.36 2.14
N VAL A 141 3.55 -18.63 1.60
CA VAL A 141 2.88 -19.95 1.69
C VAL A 141 3.72 -21.05 1.06
N TRP A 142 4.53 -20.72 0.03
CA TRP A 142 5.46 -21.66 -0.61
C TRP A 142 6.81 -21.77 0.11
N GLY A 143 6.94 -21.14 1.30
CA GLY A 143 8.17 -21.18 2.10
C GLY A 143 9.27 -20.24 1.59
N LYS A 144 8.97 -19.40 0.61
CA LYS A 144 9.92 -18.46 0.01
C LYS A 144 9.89 -17.10 0.72
N THR A 145 10.15 -17.08 2.02
CA THR A 145 10.03 -15.88 2.88
C THR A 145 11.03 -14.77 2.57
N LYS A 146 12.12 -15.08 1.88
CA LYS A 146 13.12 -14.08 1.46
C LYS A 146 12.65 -13.19 0.32
N TYR A 147 11.69 -13.65 -0.53
CA TYR A 147 11.17 -12.85 -1.63
C TYR A 147 10.38 -11.62 -1.15
N PRO A 148 9.42 -11.76 -0.22
CA PRO A 148 8.75 -10.59 0.34
C PRO A 148 9.71 -9.56 0.94
N LEU A 149 10.74 -10.02 1.66
CA LEU A 149 11.75 -9.12 2.20
C LEU A 149 12.49 -8.35 1.09
N ALA A 150 12.97 -9.05 0.06
CA ALA A 150 13.68 -8.41 -1.05
C ALA A 150 12.79 -7.39 -1.78
N VAL A 151 11.54 -7.75 -2.08
CA VAL A 151 10.57 -6.86 -2.74
C VAL A 151 10.28 -5.64 -1.89
N LEU A 152 10.04 -5.79 -0.58
CA LEU A 152 9.75 -4.67 0.30
C LEU A 152 10.96 -3.76 0.55
N LEU A 153 12.18 -4.29 0.53
CA LEU A 153 13.39 -3.47 0.57
C LEU A 153 13.54 -2.62 -0.70
N VAL A 154 13.33 -3.22 -1.87
CA VAL A 154 13.35 -2.49 -3.15
C VAL A 154 12.24 -1.44 -3.18
N TYR A 155 11.03 -1.80 -2.76
CA TYR A 155 9.92 -0.87 -2.59
C TYR A 155 10.31 0.33 -1.72
N ALA A 156 10.88 0.08 -0.52
CA ALA A 156 11.26 1.14 0.41
C ALA A 156 12.32 2.09 -0.16
N ILE A 157 13.30 1.54 -0.90
CA ILE A 157 14.36 2.35 -1.52
C ILE A 157 13.79 3.21 -2.66
N ILE A 158 12.98 2.62 -3.54
CA ILE A 158 12.36 3.35 -4.66
C ILE A 158 11.43 4.44 -4.11
N ASN A 159 10.60 4.09 -3.12
CA ASN A 159 9.68 5.03 -2.49
C ASN A 159 10.42 6.23 -1.88
N LEU A 160 11.46 6.00 -1.08
CA LEU A 160 12.26 7.06 -0.49
C LEU A 160 12.90 7.98 -1.55
N ILE A 161 13.48 7.41 -2.62
CA ILE A 161 14.07 8.19 -3.70
C ILE A 161 13.01 9.03 -4.39
N MET A 162 11.87 8.43 -4.73
CA MET A 162 10.76 9.12 -5.40
C MET A 162 10.14 10.21 -4.51
N ASP A 163 10.02 9.96 -3.19
CA ASP A 163 9.56 10.97 -2.23
C ASP A 163 10.47 12.20 -2.26
N LEU A 164 11.77 12.02 -2.12
CA LEU A 164 12.71 13.13 -2.15
C LEU A 164 12.65 13.91 -3.48
N LEU A 165 12.52 13.22 -4.60
CA LEU A 165 12.44 13.84 -5.91
C LEU A 165 11.13 14.60 -6.13
N LEU A 166 9.98 14.01 -5.74
CA LEU A 166 8.65 14.55 -6.06
C LEU A 166 8.12 15.51 -4.99
N VAL A 167 8.40 15.28 -3.71
CA VAL A 167 7.94 16.17 -2.63
C VAL A 167 8.68 17.50 -2.70
N TYR A 168 10.00 17.47 -2.86
CA TYR A 168 10.83 18.70 -2.89
C TYR A 168 11.06 19.25 -4.29
N GLY A 169 10.75 18.49 -5.33
CA GLY A 169 11.00 18.91 -6.73
C GLY A 169 12.48 18.95 -7.06
N LEU A 170 13.23 17.90 -6.73
CA LEU A 170 14.66 17.83 -7.01
C LEU A 170 14.92 17.46 -8.47
N GLY A 171 15.87 18.14 -9.10
CA GLY A 171 16.24 17.92 -10.51
C GLY A 171 15.15 18.39 -11.48
N PRO A 172 14.75 17.57 -12.49
CA PRO A 172 13.75 17.96 -13.49
C PRO A 172 12.29 17.79 -13.01
N PHE A 173 12.07 17.34 -11.77
CA PHE A 173 10.74 17.03 -11.25
C PHE A 173 10.03 18.26 -10.66
N PRO A 174 8.71 18.40 -10.86
CA PRO A 174 7.93 19.45 -10.21
C PRO A 174 7.80 19.20 -8.71
N ARG A 175 7.72 20.27 -7.94
CA ARG A 175 7.51 20.24 -6.50
C ARG A 175 6.03 19.95 -6.21
N LEU A 176 5.71 18.69 -5.90
CA LEU A 176 4.33 18.20 -5.76
C LEU A 176 3.85 18.11 -4.30
N GLY A 177 4.77 18.23 -3.31
CA GLY A 177 4.40 18.12 -1.90
C GLY A 177 3.75 16.76 -1.56
N VAL A 178 2.62 16.78 -0.86
CA VAL A 178 1.90 15.56 -0.43
C VAL A 178 1.48 14.67 -1.62
N LEU A 179 1.11 15.28 -2.73
CA LEU A 179 0.75 14.54 -3.94
C LEU A 179 1.96 13.77 -4.49
N GLY A 180 3.17 14.33 -4.35
CA GLY A 180 4.42 13.65 -4.71
C GLY A 180 4.63 12.37 -3.91
N SER A 181 4.39 12.40 -2.59
CA SER A 181 4.49 11.21 -1.72
C SER A 181 3.45 10.14 -2.09
N ALA A 182 2.21 10.54 -2.41
CA ALA A 182 1.20 9.59 -2.89
C ALA A 182 1.63 8.90 -4.20
N ILE A 183 2.17 9.67 -5.17
CA ILE A 183 2.67 9.11 -6.43
C ILE A 183 3.87 8.19 -6.19
N ALA A 184 4.80 8.57 -5.31
CA ALA A 184 5.94 7.74 -4.93
C ALA A 184 5.48 6.37 -4.38
N SER A 185 4.49 6.36 -3.49
CA SER A 185 3.91 5.14 -2.93
C SER A 185 3.24 4.24 -3.98
N VAL A 186 2.53 4.83 -4.96
CA VAL A 186 1.87 4.07 -6.03
C VAL A 186 2.88 3.50 -7.03
N VAL A 187 3.89 4.30 -7.40
CA VAL A 187 4.91 3.89 -8.41
C VAL A 187 5.84 2.82 -7.85
N SER A 188 6.12 2.86 -6.55
CA SER A 188 6.98 1.86 -5.90
C SER A 188 6.27 0.53 -5.60
N ALA A 189 4.92 0.51 -5.54
CA ALA A 189 4.11 -0.69 -5.23
C ALA A 189 4.11 -1.70 -6.38
#